data_634f21fcaa7899673e4478daf90089dd
#
_entry.id   634f21fcaa7899673e4478daf90089dd
#
_cell.length_a   1.000
_cell.length_b   1.000
_cell.length_c   1.000
_cell.angle_alpha   90.00
_cell.angle_beta   90.00
_cell.angle_gamma   90.00
#
_symmetry.space_group_name_H-M   'P 1'
#
loop_
_entity.id
_entity.type
_entity.pdbx_description
1 polymer ?
#
loop_
_entity_poly.entity_id
_entity_poly.type
_entity_poly.pdbx_seq_one_letter_code
_entity_poly.pdbx_strand_id
1 'polypeptide(L)'
;AETMNGWKRTCYNGELSAADIGKEVVLTGWTAKTRNLGSLIFIDLRDRTGIIQLVFDSDTDAALFEKAASVRNEYVLAAKGTIRRRAPEALNPKMKTGEIEVAVMELRILNEAQTPPFHIDDKASVSEATRLKYRYLDLRRPSLQRNLLLRHQIAKTARDYFAENGFPHSVLNPFR
;
A
#
# COMPACT_ATOMS: atom_id res chain seq x y z
N ALA A 1 -4.26 -15.14 12.34
CA ALA A 1 -4.52 -14.47 11.05
C ALA A 1 -6.01 -14.53 10.74
N GLU A 2 -6.59 -13.40 10.36
CA GLU A 2 -7.97 -13.29 9.92
C GLU A 2 -8.05 -13.49 8.41
N THR A 3 -9.24 -13.63 7.85
CA THR A 3 -9.45 -13.85 6.42
C THR A 3 -10.28 -12.73 5.80
N MET A 4 -10.19 -12.58 4.49
CA MET A 4 -11.03 -11.63 3.73
C MET A 4 -12.52 -12.02 3.70
N ASN A 5 -12.87 -13.18 4.20
CA ASN A 5 -14.18 -13.81 4.12
C ASN A 5 -15.36 -12.82 3.96
N GLY A 6 -16.01 -12.81 2.81
CA GLY A 6 -17.09 -11.88 2.47
C GLY A 6 -16.65 -10.47 2.04
N TRP A 7 -15.38 -10.10 2.14
CA TRP A 7 -14.85 -8.81 1.70
C TRP A 7 -14.15 -8.91 0.35
N LYS A 8 -14.37 -7.90 -0.48
CA LYS A 8 -13.60 -7.69 -1.72
C LYS A 8 -13.02 -6.29 -1.68
N ARG A 9 -11.75 -6.15 -2.05
CA ARG A 9 -11.15 -4.82 -2.25
C ARG A 9 -11.94 -4.03 -3.28
N THR A 10 -12.32 -2.79 -2.95
CA THR A 10 -13.12 -1.93 -3.83
C THR A 10 -12.26 -1.15 -4.82
N CYS A 11 -11.06 -0.74 -4.42
CA CYS A 11 -10.12 0.03 -5.24
C CYS A 11 -8.69 -0.09 -4.69
N TYR A 12 -7.71 0.45 -5.41
CA TYR A 12 -6.34 0.57 -4.91
C TYR A 12 -6.15 1.88 -4.16
N ASN A 13 -5.22 1.88 -3.20
CA ASN A 13 -4.99 3.00 -2.27
C ASN A 13 -4.62 4.30 -3.01
N GLY A 14 -3.73 4.22 -4.00
CA GLY A 14 -3.26 5.38 -4.75
C GLY A 14 -4.22 5.89 -5.83
N GLU A 15 -5.35 5.24 -6.05
CA GLU A 15 -6.40 5.68 -6.97
C GLU A 15 -7.38 6.66 -6.32
N LEU A 16 -7.40 6.70 -4.98
CA LEU A 16 -8.31 7.53 -4.21
C LEU A 16 -7.91 9.01 -4.23
N SER A 17 -8.91 9.87 -4.23
CA SER A 17 -8.77 11.33 -4.25
C SER A 17 -9.87 12.02 -3.46
N ALA A 18 -9.83 13.35 -3.38
CA ALA A 18 -10.88 14.15 -2.74
C ALA A 18 -12.29 13.95 -3.38
N ALA A 19 -12.34 13.50 -4.63
CA ALA A 19 -13.62 13.17 -5.30
C ALA A 19 -14.31 11.93 -4.69
N ASP A 20 -13.60 11.15 -3.90
CA ASP A 20 -14.12 9.92 -3.28
C ASP A 20 -14.60 10.15 -1.84
N ILE A 21 -14.55 11.37 -1.32
CA ILE A 21 -15.01 11.71 0.02
C ILE A 21 -16.47 11.29 0.19
N GLY A 22 -16.77 10.63 1.31
CA GLY A 22 -18.07 10.08 1.65
C GLY A 22 -18.31 8.64 1.17
N LYS A 23 -17.48 8.10 0.30
CA LYS A 23 -17.58 6.70 -0.15
C LYS A 23 -17.10 5.74 0.93
N GLU A 24 -17.80 4.62 1.07
CA GLU A 24 -17.34 3.47 1.84
C GLU A 24 -16.42 2.62 0.96
N VAL A 25 -15.27 2.23 1.50
CA VAL A 25 -14.27 1.44 0.79
C VAL A 25 -13.77 0.27 1.62
N VAL A 26 -13.35 -0.79 0.93
CA VAL A 26 -12.57 -1.90 1.48
C VAL A 26 -11.20 -1.87 0.83
N LEU A 27 -10.19 -1.62 1.63
CA LEU A 27 -8.80 -1.51 1.19
C LEU A 27 -7.96 -2.64 1.77
N THR A 28 -6.93 -3.04 1.06
CA THR A 28 -5.95 -4.03 1.51
C THR A 28 -4.55 -3.55 1.22
N GLY A 29 -3.60 -3.93 2.06
CA GLY A 29 -2.20 -3.55 1.86
C GLY A 29 -1.31 -3.94 3.02
N TRP A 30 -0.10 -3.42 2.99
CA TRP A 30 0.90 -3.55 4.04
C TRP A 30 0.94 -2.30 4.89
N THR A 31 1.11 -2.48 6.19
CA THR A 31 1.37 -1.36 7.11
C THR A 31 2.75 -0.77 6.83
N ALA A 32 2.79 0.42 6.25
CA ALA A 32 4.06 1.12 6.00
C ALA A 32 4.56 1.84 7.26
N LYS A 33 3.65 2.41 8.05
CA LYS A 33 3.96 3.15 9.27
C LYS A 33 2.76 3.18 10.19
N THR A 34 3.01 3.14 11.49
CA THR A 34 2.00 3.38 12.53
C THR A 34 2.40 4.58 13.39
N ARG A 35 1.42 5.35 13.84
CA ARG A 35 1.59 6.45 14.78
C ARG A 35 0.46 6.37 15.81
N ASN A 36 0.82 6.14 17.05
CA ASN A 36 -0.12 6.14 18.18
C ASN A 36 0.11 7.39 19.02
N LEU A 37 -0.88 8.27 19.07
CA LEU A 37 -0.88 9.53 19.80
C LEU A 37 -1.76 9.49 21.06
N GLY A 38 -2.05 8.30 21.56
CA GLY A 38 -2.91 8.08 22.72
C GLY A 38 -4.38 7.98 22.31
N SER A 39 -5.03 9.09 22.02
CA SER A 39 -6.45 9.15 21.60
C SER A 39 -6.66 9.00 20.08
N LEU A 40 -5.57 9.00 19.30
CA LEU A 40 -5.57 8.89 17.84
C LEU A 40 -4.54 7.88 17.40
N ILE A 41 -4.93 6.98 16.50
CA ILE A 41 -4.00 6.07 15.83
C ILE A 41 -4.11 6.32 14.33
N PHE A 42 -2.94 6.46 13.69
CA PHE A 42 -2.81 6.54 12.25
C PHE A 42 -2.00 5.35 11.74
N ILE A 43 -2.52 4.72 10.68
CA ILE A 43 -1.82 3.64 9.98
C ILE A 43 -1.71 4.04 8.50
N ASP A 44 -0.50 4.15 8.01
CA ASP A 44 -0.24 4.34 6.58
C ASP A 44 -0.30 2.97 5.90
N LEU A 45 -1.37 2.72 5.15
CA LEU A 45 -1.60 1.47 4.41
C LEU A 45 -1.05 1.61 2.99
N ARG A 46 -0.09 0.76 2.62
CA ARG A 46 0.58 0.77 1.32
C ARG A 46 0.12 -0.39 0.47
N ASP A 47 -0.16 -0.11 -0.78
CA ASP A 47 -0.26 -1.12 -1.84
C ASP A 47 0.68 -0.78 -3.01
N ARG A 48 0.54 -1.45 -4.16
CA ARG A 48 1.38 -1.21 -5.34
C ARG A 48 1.18 0.15 -5.99
N THR A 49 0.08 0.86 -5.71
CA THR A 49 -0.29 2.13 -6.33
C THR A 49 0.04 3.34 -5.48
N GLY A 50 0.18 3.16 -4.17
CA GLY A 50 0.47 4.25 -3.24
C GLY A 50 0.11 3.94 -1.79
N ILE A 51 -0.01 5.01 -1.02
CA ILE A 51 -0.28 4.96 0.42
C ILE A 51 -1.55 5.75 0.71
N ILE A 52 -2.38 5.24 1.62
CA ILE A 52 -3.52 5.94 2.20
C ILE A 52 -3.42 5.92 3.72
N GLN A 53 -3.81 7.00 4.38
CA GLN A 53 -3.87 7.07 5.84
C GLN A 53 -5.19 6.47 6.33
N LEU A 54 -5.10 5.49 7.21
CA LEU A 54 -6.20 5.00 8.03
C LEU A 54 -6.19 5.74 9.36
N VAL A 55 -7.36 6.12 9.88
CA VAL A 55 -7.50 6.81 11.16
C VAL A 55 -8.47 6.10 12.07
N PHE A 56 -8.08 6.04 13.34
CA PHE A 56 -8.85 5.51 14.46
C PHE A 56 -8.86 6.61 15.52
N ASP A 57 -10.02 7.11 15.87
CA ASP A 57 -10.21 8.25 16.77
C ASP A 57 -11.20 7.93 17.91
N SER A 58 -11.68 8.96 18.60
CA SER A 58 -12.62 8.81 19.72
C SER A 58 -13.97 8.16 19.35
N ASP A 59 -14.34 8.21 18.07
CA ASP A 59 -15.58 7.59 17.57
C ASP A 59 -15.38 6.11 17.24
N THR A 60 -14.12 5.64 17.26
CA THR A 60 -13.77 4.24 17.02
C THR A 60 -14.15 3.39 18.24
N ASP A 61 -14.80 2.26 18.00
CA ASP A 61 -15.06 1.25 19.03
C ASP A 61 -13.78 0.84 19.77
N ALA A 62 -13.86 0.66 21.09
CA ALA A 62 -12.70 0.38 21.93
C ALA A 62 -11.94 -0.88 21.51
N ALA A 63 -12.64 -1.95 21.12
CA ALA A 63 -12.02 -3.19 20.67
C ALA A 63 -11.28 -3.00 19.34
N LEU A 64 -11.84 -2.22 18.42
CA LEU A 64 -11.21 -1.87 17.15
C LEU A 64 -9.98 -0.97 17.38
N PHE A 65 -10.07 -0.01 18.30
CA PHE A 65 -8.97 0.87 18.66
C PHE A 65 -7.79 0.09 19.27
N GLU A 66 -8.06 -0.83 20.19
CA GLU A 66 -7.05 -1.71 20.78
C GLU A 66 -6.40 -2.61 19.71
N LYS A 67 -7.20 -3.15 18.80
CA LYS A 67 -6.70 -3.92 17.65
C LYS A 67 -5.77 -3.09 16.76
N ALA A 68 -6.14 -1.85 16.44
CA ALA A 68 -5.31 -0.94 15.68
C ALA A 68 -3.98 -0.64 16.40
N ALA A 69 -4.00 -0.49 17.74
CA ALA A 69 -2.81 -0.28 18.56
C ALA A 69 -1.83 -1.46 18.52
N SER A 70 -2.31 -2.66 18.25
CA SER A 70 -1.48 -3.87 18.14
C SER A 70 -0.77 -4.01 16.80
N VAL A 71 -1.17 -3.25 15.77
CA VAL A 71 -0.62 -3.34 14.42
C VAL A 71 0.83 -2.88 14.38
N ARG A 72 1.65 -3.63 13.66
CA ARG A 72 3.08 -3.35 13.44
C ARG A 72 3.38 -3.18 11.96
N ASN A 73 4.58 -2.65 11.67
CA ASN A 73 5.03 -2.46 10.30
C ASN A 73 5.02 -3.78 9.51
N GLU A 74 4.67 -3.70 8.25
CA GLU A 74 4.56 -4.79 7.28
C GLU A 74 3.47 -5.83 7.59
N TYR A 75 2.62 -5.63 8.60
CA TYR A 75 1.41 -6.42 8.75
C TYR A 75 0.52 -6.26 7.52
N VAL A 76 -0.10 -7.34 7.10
CA VAL A 76 -1.08 -7.33 6.00
C VAL A 76 -2.45 -7.07 6.57
N LEU A 77 -3.06 -5.99 6.15
CA LEU A 77 -4.34 -5.53 6.66
C LEU A 77 -5.42 -5.51 5.58
N ALA A 78 -6.65 -5.70 6.01
CA ALA A 78 -7.84 -5.27 5.30
C ALA A 78 -8.61 -4.31 6.19
N ALA A 79 -8.96 -3.14 5.67
CA ALA A 79 -9.69 -2.10 6.38
C ALA A 79 -10.94 -1.71 5.60
N LYS A 80 -12.06 -1.59 6.32
CA LYS A 80 -13.31 -1.06 5.80
C LYS A 80 -13.62 0.23 6.51
N GLY A 81 -13.96 1.27 5.77
CA GLY A 81 -14.25 2.56 6.34
C GLY A 81 -14.74 3.58 5.31
N THR A 82 -14.95 4.80 5.77
CA THR A 82 -15.43 5.91 4.95
C THR A 82 -14.32 6.91 4.69
N ILE A 83 -14.19 7.34 3.44
CA ILE A 83 -13.22 8.36 3.05
C ILE A 83 -13.71 9.71 3.55
N ARG A 84 -12.81 10.43 4.22
CA ARG A 84 -13.05 11.80 4.65
C ARG A 84 -11.85 12.71 4.36
N ARG A 85 -12.07 14.03 4.41
CA ARG A 85 -10.98 15.00 4.31
C ARG A 85 -10.17 15.00 5.60
N ARG A 86 -8.85 15.11 5.49
CA ARG A 86 -7.99 15.35 6.65
C ARG A 86 -8.26 16.74 7.23
N ALA A 87 -8.01 16.89 8.54
CA ALA A 87 -7.96 18.20 9.17
C ALA A 87 -6.90 19.09 8.48
N PRO A 88 -7.09 20.43 8.40
CA PRO A 88 -6.18 21.32 7.68
C PRO A 88 -4.71 21.17 8.08
N GLU A 89 -4.45 20.98 9.37
CA GLU A 89 -3.12 20.78 9.94
C GLU A 89 -2.50 19.39 9.60
N ALA A 90 -3.31 18.44 9.19
CA ALA A 90 -2.91 17.08 8.83
C ALA A 90 -2.73 16.87 7.31
N LEU A 91 -2.97 17.90 6.50
CA LEU A 91 -2.77 17.85 5.05
C LEU A 91 -1.31 17.56 4.71
N ASN A 92 -1.08 16.66 3.77
CA ASN A 92 0.26 16.28 3.34
C ASN A 92 0.43 16.41 1.83
N PRO A 93 0.90 17.57 1.32
CA PRO A 93 1.06 17.80 -0.12
C PRO A 93 2.10 16.90 -0.79
N LYS A 94 2.93 16.21 0.00
CA LYS A 94 3.94 15.25 -0.52
C LYS A 94 3.35 13.89 -0.86
N MET A 95 2.12 13.63 -0.45
CA MET A 95 1.41 12.38 -0.75
C MET A 95 0.29 12.66 -1.75
N LYS A 96 0.13 11.81 -2.75
CA LYS A 96 -0.97 11.89 -3.71
C LYS A 96 -2.35 11.86 -3.03
N THR A 97 -2.48 11.07 -1.95
CA THR A 97 -3.70 10.94 -1.14
C THR A 97 -3.68 11.83 0.11
N GLY A 98 -2.80 12.83 0.15
CA GLY A 98 -2.52 13.61 1.36
C GLY A 98 -3.64 14.54 1.82
N GLU A 99 -4.71 14.71 1.03
CA GLU A 99 -5.90 15.48 1.40
C GLU A 99 -6.96 14.64 2.11
N ILE A 100 -6.88 13.32 2.00
CA ILE A 100 -7.89 12.38 2.45
C ILE A 100 -7.33 11.36 3.43
N GLU A 101 -8.24 10.78 4.20
CA GLU A 101 -7.98 9.65 5.09
C GLU A 101 -9.21 8.74 5.12
N VAL A 102 -9.05 7.53 5.64
CA VAL A 102 -10.14 6.59 5.83
C VAL A 102 -10.45 6.50 7.32
N ALA A 103 -11.65 6.92 7.72
CA ALA A 103 -12.20 6.66 9.04
C ALA A 103 -12.62 5.18 9.12
N VAL A 104 -11.83 4.37 9.82
CA VAL A 104 -11.99 2.91 9.80
C VAL A 104 -13.12 2.49 10.73
N MET A 105 -14.01 1.64 10.19
CA MET A 105 -15.12 1.02 10.93
C MET A 105 -14.82 -0.44 11.27
N GLU A 106 -14.07 -1.14 10.42
CA GLU A 106 -13.67 -2.53 10.62
C GLU A 106 -12.23 -2.75 10.14
N LEU A 107 -11.46 -3.52 10.91
CA LEU A 107 -10.08 -3.87 10.60
C LEU A 107 -9.88 -5.37 10.72
N ARG A 108 -9.19 -5.97 9.76
CA ARG A 108 -8.74 -7.36 9.80
C ARG A 108 -7.23 -7.44 9.64
N ILE A 109 -6.58 -8.18 10.51
CA ILE A 109 -5.16 -8.51 10.41
C ILE A 109 -5.07 -9.84 9.65
N LEU A 110 -4.78 -9.74 8.34
CA LEU A 110 -4.74 -10.91 7.47
C LEU A 110 -3.46 -11.72 7.68
N ASN A 111 -2.37 -11.05 7.99
CA ASN A 111 -1.12 -11.70 8.36
C ASN A 111 -0.23 -10.76 9.18
N GLU A 112 0.46 -11.32 10.13
CA GLU A 112 1.47 -10.62 10.90
C GLU A 112 2.84 -10.81 10.24
N ALA A 113 3.72 -9.83 10.45
CA ALA A 113 5.10 -9.87 9.96
C ALA A 113 6.07 -9.76 11.13
N GLN A 114 7.20 -10.44 11.00
CA GLN A 114 8.35 -10.15 11.84
C GLN A 114 8.91 -8.76 11.50
N THR A 115 9.64 -8.15 12.42
CA THR A 115 10.29 -6.85 12.16
C THR A 115 11.18 -6.95 10.93
N PRO A 116 10.95 -6.14 9.90
CA PRO A 116 11.79 -6.15 8.70
C PRO A 116 13.24 -5.80 9.02
N PRO A 117 14.22 -6.39 8.33
CA PRO A 117 15.64 -6.10 8.53
C PRO A 117 16.05 -4.69 8.09
N PHE A 118 15.19 -3.98 7.36
CA PHE A 118 15.37 -2.59 6.92
C PHE A 118 14.02 -1.95 6.60
N HIS A 119 13.98 -0.63 6.61
CA HIS A 119 12.80 0.14 6.20
C HIS A 119 12.60 0.07 4.68
N ILE A 120 11.34 -0.12 4.26
CA ILE A 120 10.96 -0.18 2.84
C ILE A 120 10.72 1.25 2.32
N ASP A 121 11.80 2.01 2.22
CA ASP A 121 11.83 3.33 1.61
C ASP A 121 13.13 3.53 0.80
N ASP A 122 13.16 4.56 -0.05
CA ASP A 122 14.32 4.84 -0.89
C ASP A 122 15.48 5.51 -0.13
N LYS A 123 15.26 5.94 1.12
CA LYS A 123 16.27 6.61 1.95
C LYS A 123 17.09 5.63 2.80
N ALA A 124 16.58 4.42 2.99
CA ALA A 124 17.27 3.41 3.79
C ALA A 124 18.60 3.02 3.15
N SER A 125 19.70 3.24 3.88
CA SER A 125 21.01 2.74 3.50
C SER A 125 21.12 1.27 3.91
N VAL A 126 21.10 0.38 2.93
CA VAL A 126 21.11 -1.06 3.14
C VAL A 126 22.18 -1.70 2.25
N SER A 127 23.00 -2.58 2.84
CA SER A 127 24.02 -3.29 2.08
C SER A 127 23.40 -4.15 0.98
N GLU A 128 24.13 -4.29 -0.13
CA GLU A 128 23.66 -5.10 -1.25
C GLU A 128 23.39 -6.55 -0.85
N ALA A 129 24.25 -7.14 -0.03
CA ALA A 129 24.05 -8.50 0.49
C ALA A 129 22.72 -8.65 1.24
N THR A 130 22.35 -7.70 2.07
CA THR A 130 21.06 -7.70 2.79
C THR A 130 19.89 -7.52 1.82
N ARG A 131 20.02 -6.65 0.84
CA ARG A 131 19.00 -6.43 -0.20
C ARG A 131 18.77 -7.69 -1.04
N LEU A 132 19.83 -8.40 -1.40
CA LEU A 132 19.74 -9.66 -2.15
C LEU A 132 19.12 -10.77 -1.30
N LYS A 133 19.49 -10.88 -0.03
CA LYS A 133 18.93 -11.88 0.89
C LYS A 133 17.43 -11.67 1.10
N TYR A 134 16.98 -10.43 1.22
CA TYR A 134 15.58 -10.05 1.43
C TYR A 134 14.98 -9.38 0.19
N ARG A 135 15.24 -9.95 -0.99
CA ARG A 135 14.86 -9.35 -2.27
C ARG A 135 13.39 -9.03 -2.38
N TYR A 136 12.52 -9.85 -1.82
CA TYR A 136 11.07 -9.65 -1.82
C TYR A 136 10.64 -8.39 -1.04
N LEU A 137 11.40 -7.96 -0.02
CA LEU A 137 11.17 -6.68 0.67
C LEU A 137 11.76 -5.51 -0.13
N ASP A 138 12.98 -5.69 -0.66
CA ASP A 138 13.67 -4.67 -1.45
C ASP A 138 12.83 -4.28 -2.68
N LEU A 139 12.17 -5.23 -3.33
CA LEU A 139 11.28 -4.97 -4.47
C LEU A 139 10.02 -4.17 -4.12
N ARG A 140 9.69 -3.97 -2.85
CA ARG A 140 8.60 -3.09 -2.42
C ARG A 140 9.02 -1.62 -2.33
N ARG A 141 10.31 -1.31 -2.44
CA ARG A 141 10.81 0.08 -2.44
C ARG A 141 10.29 0.82 -3.68
N PRO A 142 9.86 2.09 -3.54
CA PRO A 142 9.26 2.83 -4.64
C PRO A 142 10.13 2.92 -5.90
N SER A 143 11.45 3.11 -5.74
CA SER A 143 12.40 3.17 -6.86
C SER A 143 12.45 1.85 -7.64
N LEU A 144 12.49 0.72 -6.94
CA LEU A 144 12.55 -0.59 -7.59
C LEU A 144 11.22 -0.97 -8.24
N GLN A 145 10.09 -0.60 -7.61
CA GLN A 145 8.77 -0.78 -8.23
C GLN A 145 8.67 0.01 -9.54
N ARG A 146 9.12 1.28 -9.54
CA ARG A 146 9.16 2.09 -10.79
C ARG A 146 10.00 1.42 -11.87
N ASN A 147 11.16 0.89 -11.53
CA ASN A 147 12.03 0.19 -12.47
C ASN A 147 11.37 -1.06 -13.07
N LEU A 148 10.68 -1.86 -12.23
CA LEU A 148 9.95 -3.04 -12.69
C LEU A 148 8.79 -2.66 -13.61
N LEU A 149 8.03 -1.62 -13.25
CA LEU A 149 6.93 -1.13 -14.07
C LEU A 149 7.42 -0.57 -15.41
N LEU A 150 8.51 0.21 -15.40
CA LEU A 150 9.14 0.71 -16.62
C LEU A 150 9.61 -0.44 -17.52
N ARG A 151 10.32 -1.43 -16.95
CA ARG A 151 10.74 -2.63 -17.69
C ARG A 151 9.55 -3.37 -18.31
N HIS A 152 8.45 -3.52 -17.55
CA HIS A 152 7.21 -4.13 -18.05
C HIS A 152 6.65 -3.34 -19.24
N GLN A 153 6.58 -2.01 -19.13
CA GLN A 153 6.06 -1.14 -20.19
C GLN A 153 6.91 -1.22 -21.46
N ILE A 154 8.24 -1.17 -21.32
CA ILE A 154 9.17 -1.30 -22.46
C ILE A 154 8.94 -2.65 -23.16
N ALA A 155 8.94 -3.75 -22.41
CA ALA A 155 8.75 -5.07 -22.97
C ALA A 155 7.37 -5.26 -23.61
N LYS A 156 6.33 -4.66 -23.01
CA LYS A 156 4.97 -4.67 -23.57
C LYS A 156 4.91 -3.90 -24.87
N THR A 157 5.43 -2.67 -24.89
CA THR A 157 5.43 -1.81 -26.09
C THR A 157 6.17 -2.49 -27.25
N ALA A 158 7.32 -3.09 -26.98
CA ALA A 158 8.06 -3.82 -28.00
C ALA A 158 7.26 -5.01 -28.55
N ARG A 159 6.63 -5.81 -27.67
CA ARG A 159 5.80 -6.93 -28.09
C ARG A 159 4.59 -6.50 -28.89
N ASP A 160 3.89 -5.46 -28.44
CA ASP A 160 2.71 -4.94 -29.12
C ASP A 160 3.11 -4.44 -30.54
N TYR A 161 4.19 -3.65 -30.66
CA TYR A 161 4.70 -3.19 -31.95
C TYR A 161 5.02 -4.34 -32.90
N PHE A 162 5.72 -5.35 -32.44
CA PHE A 162 6.04 -6.50 -33.29
C PHE A 162 4.79 -7.30 -33.68
N ALA A 163 3.86 -7.50 -32.77
CA ALA A 163 2.61 -8.20 -33.06
C ALA A 163 1.77 -7.46 -34.10
N GLU A 164 1.65 -6.15 -33.99
CA GLU A 164 0.94 -5.27 -34.95
C GLU A 164 1.58 -5.30 -36.35
N ASN A 165 2.88 -5.53 -36.42
CA ASN A 165 3.63 -5.66 -37.67
C ASN A 165 3.81 -7.10 -38.17
N GLY A 166 3.04 -8.06 -37.62
CA GLY A 166 2.98 -9.45 -38.12
C GLY A 166 4.07 -10.37 -37.58
N PHE A 167 4.85 -9.96 -36.56
CA PHE A 167 5.85 -10.81 -35.95
C PHE A 167 5.28 -11.55 -34.71
N PRO A 168 5.29 -12.89 -34.70
CA PRO A 168 4.74 -13.65 -33.57
C PRO A 168 5.61 -13.56 -32.30
N HIS A 169 4.96 -13.61 -31.16
CA HIS A 169 5.59 -13.48 -29.81
C HIS A 169 6.74 -14.45 -29.50
N SER A 170 6.77 -15.60 -30.16
CA SER A 170 7.76 -16.64 -29.89
C SER A 170 9.20 -16.27 -30.27
N VAL A 171 9.38 -15.22 -31.06
CA VAL A 171 10.71 -14.79 -31.55
C VAL A 171 11.41 -13.83 -30.59
N LEU A 172 10.68 -13.29 -29.59
CA LEU A 172 11.17 -12.23 -28.72
C LEU A 172 11.11 -12.62 -27.25
N ASN A 173 11.91 -13.59 -26.86
CA ASN A 173 12.32 -13.68 -25.47
C ASN A 173 13.73 -13.07 -25.32
N PRO A 174 13.87 -11.77 -25.07
CA PRO A 174 15.17 -11.11 -24.98
C PRO A 174 15.97 -11.48 -23.71
N PHE A 175 15.49 -12.47 -22.95
CA PHE A 175 16.00 -12.84 -21.62
C PHE A 175 16.21 -14.36 -21.47
N ARG A 176 16.73 -15.01 -22.48
CA ARG A 176 17.42 -16.28 -22.32
C ARG A 176 18.90 -16.06 -22.07
#